data_53bc51d62eb1d334de6d522ed86d969f
#
_entry.id   53bc51d62eb1d334de6d522ed86d969f
#
_cell.length_a   1.000
_cell.length_b   1.000
_cell.length_c   1.000
_cell.angle_alpha   90.00
_cell.angle_beta   90.00
_cell.angle_gamma   90.00
#
_symmetry.space_group_name_H-M   'P 1'
#
loop_
_entity.id
_entity.type
_entity.pdbx_description
1 polymer ?
#
loop_
_entity_poly.entity_id
_entity_poly.type
_entity_poly.pdbx_seq_one_letter_code
_entity_poly.pdbx_strand_id
1 'polypeptide(L)'
;MQPETHYAKSGDVHIAYQVVGEGELDLVWIPSLAHHVELSWENPPVARALAQLAKLGRLVVFDKRGTGMSDRVSNETLEMRMDDIRAVMDAVGSERAVVCALGEGGPLAMLFAATYPERTEGLVLINSTPCLVRSAEFPWLPPRGEQEQRIEDIVRSWGDPGRQDMLLAASSPDMSEDERRIFARVLRLSVSPGAMRDYMRMNLDVDVRAVLSSIKVPTLVLQRKGSTSPTLDVRLGRYLVEHIRGARLVELPGRNFAPAVGDDQERLFAELARFCAEIRSGEWEPVEPDRMLATVLFTDIVGSSEQAATLGDRAWRELLERHHDLVRLKLVHFRGREVDTAGDGFFASFDGPARAIRCGCAIAEAMPELGLHVRVGLHTGECELVDGKVAGIAVHTGARVAAHAEPGEVLVSSTVKDLVAGSGIAFRERGTHELKGIPGEWRLYAVEGGGGPQ
;
A
#
# COMPACT_ATOMS: atom_id res chain seq x y z
N MET A 1 -11.28 31.03 -5.35
CA MET A 1 -10.09 30.97 -6.24
C MET A 1 -9.70 29.51 -6.30
N GLN A 2 -9.50 28.95 -7.49
CA GLN A 2 -9.07 27.56 -7.65
C GLN A 2 -7.61 27.46 -7.20
N PRO A 3 -7.23 26.45 -6.41
CA PRO A 3 -5.85 26.30 -5.97
C PRO A 3 -4.89 26.07 -7.16
N GLU A 4 -3.64 26.47 -7.00
CA GLU A 4 -2.61 26.27 -8.02
C GLU A 4 -2.16 24.81 -8.06
N THR A 5 -1.98 24.25 -9.26
CA THR A 5 -1.53 22.88 -9.48
C THR A 5 -0.01 22.84 -9.63
N HIS A 6 0.64 21.99 -8.85
CA HIS A 6 2.07 21.73 -8.86
C HIS A 6 2.36 20.27 -9.17
N TYR A 7 3.64 19.94 -9.41
CA TYR A 7 4.07 18.57 -9.71
C TYR A 7 5.23 18.14 -8.80
N ALA A 8 5.06 16.99 -8.15
CA ALA A 8 6.12 16.29 -7.44
C ALA A 8 6.71 15.20 -8.32
N LYS A 9 8.01 14.93 -8.20
CA LYS A 9 8.69 13.89 -8.98
C LYS A 9 8.85 12.62 -8.13
N SER A 10 8.17 11.54 -8.53
CA SER A 10 8.23 10.22 -7.92
C SER A 10 8.92 9.24 -8.87
N GLY A 11 10.25 9.07 -8.72
CA GLY A 11 11.06 8.42 -9.74
C GLY A 11 11.05 9.21 -11.04
N ASP A 12 10.56 8.59 -12.13
CA ASP A 12 10.43 9.25 -13.45
C ASP A 12 9.00 9.77 -13.72
N VAL A 13 8.09 9.66 -12.72
CA VAL A 13 6.67 10.02 -12.84
C VAL A 13 6.41 11.37 -12.17
N HIS A 14 5.64 12.23 -12.83
CA HIS A 14 5.17 13.49 -12.25
C HIS A 14 3.77 13.28 -11.63
N ILE A 15 3.65 13.65 -10.37
CA ILE A 15 2.42 13.56 -9.58
C ILE A 15 1.86 14.97 -9.39
N ALA A 16 0.69 15.23 -9.98
CA ALA A 16 0.00 16.49 -9.83
C ALA A 16 -0.61 16.62 -8.44
N TYR A 17 -0.40 17.77 -7.80
CA TYR A 17 -0.95 18.04 -6.47
C TYR A 17 -1.34 19.51 -6.30
N GLN A 18 -2.18 19.75 -5.30
CA GLN A 18 -2.56 21.08 -4.82
C GLN A 18 -2.46 21.13 -3.31
N VAL A 19 -2.19 22.32 -2.78
CA VAL A 19 -2.19 22.60 -1.34
C VAL A 19 -3.30 23.61 -1.05
N VAL A 20 -4.14 23.30 -0.06
CA VAL A 20 -5.33 24.10 0.28
C VAL A 20 -5.43 24.28 1.79
N GLY A 21 -5.78 25.49 2.23
CA GLY A 21 -5.83 25.80 3.65
C GLY A 21 -4.46 26.12 4.24
N GLU A 22 -4.46 26.47 5.50
CA GLU A 22 -3.29 26.85 6.28
C GLU A 22 -3.37 26.21 7.68
N GLY A 23 -2.23 26.04 8.34
CA GLY A 23 -2.18 25.50 9.70
C GLY A 23 -0.93 24.67 9.93
N GLU A 24 -0.73 24.27 11.17
CA GLU A 24 0.43 23.47 11.59
C GLU A 24 0.27 21.97 11.26
N LEU A 25 -0.99 21.50 11.14
CA LEU A 25 -1.29 20.11 10.82
C LEU A 25 -1.37 19.91 9.30
N ASP A 26 -0.61 18.99 8.80
CA ASP A 26 -0.72 18.54 7.40
C ASP A 26 -1.73 17.39 7.28
N LEU A 27 -2.60 17.48 6.28
CA LEU A 27 -3.50 16.41 5.91
C LEU A 27 -3.20 15.98 4.48
N VAL A 28 -2.97 14.69 4.26
CA VAL A 28 -2.82 14.11 2.92
C VAL A 28 -4.09 13.35 2.57
N TRP A 29 -4.78 13.79 1.52
CA TRP A 29 -6.02 13.15 1.06
C TRP A 29 -5.73 12.14 -0.04
N ILE A 30 -6.07 10.86 0.23
CA ILE A 30 -6.03 9.78 -0.74
C ILE A 30 -7.46 9.54 -1.25
N PRO A 31 -7.78 10.01 -2.48
CA PRO A 31 -9.13 9.89 -3.03
C PRO A 31 -9.46 8.46 -3.43
N SER A 32 -10.76 8.15 -3.47
CA SER A 32 -11.27 6.93 -4.09
C SER A 32 -11.22 7.02 -5.61
N LEU A 33 -11.16 5.86 -6.29
CA LEU A 33 -11.15 5.72 -7.75
C LEU A 33 -10.19 6.72 -8.44
N ALA A 34 -10.65 7.33 -9.54
CA ALA A 34 -9.93 8.38 -10.22
C ALA A 34 -10.30 9.76 -9.65
N HIS A 35 -9.31 10.61 -9.57
CA HIS A 35 -9.42 11.98 -9.09
C HIS A 35 -8.82 12.92 -10.13
N HIS A 36 -9.17 14.20 -10.06
CA HIS A 36 -8.58 15.24 -10.88
C HIS A 36 -8.49 16.51 -10.02
N VAL A 37 -7.28 16.91 -9.67
CA VAL A 37 -7.04 18.00 -8.72
C VAL A 37 -7.78 19.29 -9.08
N GLU A 38 -7.90 19.65 -10.36
CA GLU A 38 -8.61 20.84 -10.79
C GLU A 38 -10.13 20.62 -10.90
N LEU A 39 -10.57 19.58 -11.63
CA LEU A 39 -12.00 19.35 -11.89
C LEU A 39 -12.78 18.95 -10.62
N SER A 40 -12.10 18.50 -9.57
CA SER A 40 -12.72 18.21 -8.27
C SER A 40 -13.38 19.44 -7.65
N TRP A 41 -12.91 20.64 -7.95
CA TRP A 41 -13.52 21.89 -7.49
C TRP A 41 -14.79 22.26 -8.26
N GLU A 42 -14.98 21.72 -9.47
CA GLU A 42 -16.23 21.83 -10.24
C GLU A 42 -17.31 20.85 -9.77
N ASN A 43 -16.95 19.84 -8.95
CA ASN A 43 -17.85 18.83 -8.42
C ASN A 43 -18.34 19.22 -7.01
N PRO A 44 -19.59 19.64 -6.84
CA PRO A 44 -20.05 20.24 -5.59
C PRO A 44 -19.87 19.38 -4.34
N PRO A 45 -20.19 18.06 -4.33
CA PRO A 45 -19.92 17.19 -3.18
C PRO A 45 -18.43 17.08 -2.83
N VAL A 46 -17.58 16.96 -3.85
CA VAL A 46 -16.11 16.84 -3.63
C VAL A 46 -15.54 18.17 -3.14
N ALA A 47 -15.91 19.28 -3.79
CA ALA A 47 -15.48 20.62 -3.38
C ALA A 47 -15.87 20.93 -1.93
N ARG A 48 -17.08 20.55 -1.52
CA ARG A 48 -17.52 20.69 -0.10
C ARG A 48 -16.65 19.87 0.84
N ALA A 49 -16.35 18.61 0.47
CA ALA A 49 -15.49 17.74 1.29
C ALA A 49 -14.08 18.33 1.44
N LEU A 50 -13.44 18.72 0.34
CA LEU A 50 -12.11 19.33 0.35
C LEU A 50 -12.09 20.63 1.15
N ALA A 51 -13.11 21.48 1.00
CA ALA A 51 -13.23 22.73 1.77
C ALA A 51 -13.41 22.50 3.29
N GLN A 52 -14.08 21.41 3.69
CA GLN A 52 -14.18 21.07 5.12
C GLN A 52 -12.85 20.52 5.66
N LEU A 53 -12.16 19.68 4.90
CA LEU A 53 -10.83 19.18 5.27
C LEU A 53 -9.80 20.32 5.39
N ALA A 54 -9.82 21.27 4.46
CA ALA A 54 -8.92 22.42 4.48
C ALA A 54 -9.09 23.37 5.68
N LYS A 55 -10.21 23.26 6.42
CA LYS A 55 -10.40 23.99 7.70
C LYS A 55 -9.66 23.34 8.86
N LEU A 56 -9.25 22.09 8.72
CA LEU A 56 -8.59 21.33 9.79
C LEU A 56 -7.08 21.55 9.81
N GLY A 57 -6.50 21.99 8.67
CA GLY A 57 -5.08 22.22 8.52
C GLY A 57 -4.69 22.44 7.06
N ARG A 58 -3.41 22.30 6.75
CA ARG A 58 -2.87 22.39 5.39
C ARG A 58 -3.17 21.07 4.64
N LEU A 59 -4.20 21.09 3.80
CA LEU A 59 -4.66 19.95 3.03
C LEU A 59 -3.84 19.80 1.74
N VAL A 60 -3.23 18.65 1.56
CA VAL A 60 -2.56 18.21 0.34
C VAL A 60 -3.44 17.22 -0.40
N VAL A 61 -3.89 17.58 -1.59
CA VAL A 61 -4.63 16.72 -2.51
C VAL A 61 -3.78 16.42 -3.73
N PHE A 62 -3.83 15.20 -4.24
CA PHE A 62 -3.03 14.80 -5.40
C PHE A 62 -3.78 13.82 -6.29
N ASP A 63 -3.42 13.79 -7.55
CA ASP A 63 -3.88 12.75 -8.48
C ASP A 63 -2.97 11.55 -8.40
N LYS A 64 -3.55 10.39 -8.14
CA LYS A 64 -2.79 9.13 -8.19
C LYS A 64 -2.16 8.96 -9.58
N ARG A 65 -0.95 8.37 -9.65
CA ARG A 65 -0.35 8.02 -10.95
C ARG A 65 -1.37 7.32 -11.85
N GLY A 66 -1.31 7.55 -13.14
CA GLY A 66 -2.27 7.00 -14.11
C GLY A 66 -3.61 7.75 -14.19
N THR A 67 -3.89 8.71 -13.29
CA THR A 67 -5.17 9.43 -13.23
C THR A 67 -4.98 10.96 -13.27
N GLY A 68 -6.07 11.69 -13.52
CA GLY A 68 -6.11 13.14 -13.47
C GLY A 68 -5.03 13.81 -14.32
N MET A 69 -4.26 14.69 -13.70
CA MET A 69 -3.14 15.43 -14.31
C MET A 69 -1.78 14.76 -14.06
N SER A 70 -1.72 13.68 -13.28
CA SER A 70 -0.49 12.90 -13.12
C SER A 70 -0.14 12.10 -14.38
N ASP A 71 1.13 11.76 -14.55
CA ASP A 71 1.61 10.99 -15.69
C ASP A 71 0.86 9.68 -15.89
N ARG A 72 0.57 9.34 -17.15
CA ARG A 72 -0.11 8.10 -17.53
C ARG A 72 0.90 6.96 -17.52
N VAL A 73 0.74 6.04 -16.58
CA VAL A 73 1.60 4.87 -16.39
C VAL A 73 0.74 3.62 -16.29
N SER A 74 1.35 2.47 -16.53
CA SER A 74 0.76 1.15 -16.38
C SER A 74 1.59 0.32 -15.38
N ASN A 75 1.04 -0.83 -14.94
CA ASN A 75 1.71 -1.77 -14.01
C ASN A 75 2.06 -1.14 -12.65
N GLU A 76 1.08 -0.45 -12.09
CA GLU A 76 1.22 0.21 -10.79
C GLU A 76 1.12 -0.79 -9.64
N THR A 77 1.88 -0.54 -8.56
CA THR A 77 1.80 -1.30 -7.30
C THR A 77 1.45 -0.37 -6.15
N LEU A 78 0.97 -0.92 -5.02
CA LEU A 78 0.79 -0.13 -3.80
C LEU A 78 2.10 0.51 -3.34
N GLU A 79 3.23 -0.20 -3.48
CA GLU A 79 4.56 0.31 -3.15
C GLU A 79 4.93 1.56 -3.96
N MET A 80 4.71 1.54 -5.27
CA MET A 80 4.95 2.72 -6.13
C MET A 80 4.04 3.89 -5.76
N ARG A 81 2.80 3.62 -5.34
CA ARG A 81 1.86 4.65 -4.87
C ARG A 81 2.22 5.20 -3.49
N MET A 82 2.85 4.40 -2.61
CA MET A 82 3.42 4.93 -1.37
C MET A 82 4.56 5.91 -1.65
N ASP A 83 5.40 5.63 -2.66
CA ASP A 83 6.44 6.57 -3.10
C ASP A 83 5.85 7.89 -3.63
N ASP A 84 4.67 7.86 -4.27
CA ASP A 84 3.98 9.07 -4.70
C ASP A 84 3.56 9.93 -3.51
N ILE A 85 2.99 9.32 -2.48
CA ILE A 85 2.62 10.03 -1.24
C ILE A 85 3.87 10.70 -0.66
N ARG A 86 4.98 9.96 -0.53
CA ARG A 86 6.23 10.52 -0.01
C ARG A 86 6.75 11.66 -0.86
N ALA A 87 6.78 11.49 -2.19
CA ALA A 87 7.25 12.52 -3.11
C ALA A 87 6.42 13.80 -3.02
N VAL A 88 5.10 13.69 -2.87
CA VAL A 88 4.22 14.83 -2.67
C VAL A 88 4.46 15.47 -1.31
N MET A 89 4.57 14.69 -0.23
CA MET A 89 4.90 15.22 1.11
C MET A 89 6.23 15.95 1.12
N ASP A 90 7.27 15.38 0.48
CA ASP A 90 8.60 15.99 0.39
C ASP A 90 8.56 17.31 -0.42
N ALA A 91 7.79 17.34 -1.53
CA ALA A 91 7.64 18.54 -2.36
C ALA A 91 6.95 19.70 -1.65
N VAL A 92 6.05 19.42 -0.69
CA VAL A 92 5.37 20.45 0.13
C VAL A 92 6.07 20.72 1.46
N GLY A 93 7.21 20.07 1.74
CA GLY A 93 7.94 20.19 2.99
C GLY A 93 7.21 19.61 4.20
N SER A 94 6.36 18.60 3.99
CA SER A 94 5.63 17.91 5.06
C SER A 94 6.49 16.78 5.62
N GLU A 95 6.91 16.89 6.86
CA GLU A 95 7.65 15.83 7.56
C GLU A 95 6.70 14.72 8.02
N ARG A 96 5.53 15.08 8.55
CA ARG A 96 4.48 14.18 9.04
C ARG A 96 3.11 14.73 8.67
N ALA A 97 2.15 13.83 8.45
CA ALA A 97 0.78 14.21 8.11
C ALA A 97 -0.26 13.25 8.68
N VAL A 98 -1.49 13.74 8.87
CA VAL A 98 -2.67 12.89 9.00
C VAL A 98 -3.05 12.39 7.62
N VAL A 99 -2.94 11.08 7.40
CA VAL A 99 -3.29 10.42 6.13
C VAL A 99 -4.77 10.07 6.14
N CYS A 100 -5.54 10.71 5.27
CA CYS A 100 -6.99 10.52 5.16
C CYS A 100 -7.31 9.77 3.87
N ALA A 101 -8.02 8.67 3.94
CA ALA A 101 -8.36 7.85 2.78
C ALA A 101 -9.85 7.53 2.70
N LEU A 102 -10.37 7.51 1.46
CA LEU A 102 -11.74 7.14 1.14
C LEU A 102 -11.78 5.83 0.34
N GLY A 103 -12.63 4.90 0.78
CA GLY A 103 -12.93 3.68 0.04
C GLY A 103 -11.68 2.82 -0.23
N GLU A 104 -11.43 2.55 -1.51
CA GLU A 104 -10.29 1.75 -1.95
C GLU A 104 -8.93 2.48 -1.88
N GLY A 105 -8.90 3.75 -1.48
CA GLY A 105 -7.67 4.42 -1.04
C GLY A 105 -7.19 3.92 0.32
N GLY A 106 -8.07 3.25 1.08
CA GLY A 106 -7.78 2.74 2.42
C GLY A 106 -6.61 1.76 2.49
N PRO A 107 -6.54 0.71 1.68
CA PRO A 107 -5.41 -0.22 1.66
C PRO A 107 -4.06 0.46 1.46
N LEU A 108 -3.99 1.47 0.57
CA LEU A 108 -2.78 2.27 0.37
C LEU A 108 -2.41 3.06 1.63
N ALA A 109 -3.39 3.70 2.28
CA ALA A 109 -3.18 4.46 3.51
C ALA A 109 -2.77 3.55 4.68
N MET A 110 -3.40 2.37 4.81
CA MET A 110 -3.05 1.38 5.83
C MET A 110 -1.63 0.88 5.66
N LEU A 111 -1.24 0.54 4.42
CA LEU A 111 0.11 0.09 4.12
C LEU A 111 1.13 1.22 4.36
N PHE A 112 0.82 2.46 3.96
CA PHE A 112 1.67 3.62 4.19
C PHE A 112 1.90 3.87 5.69
N ALA A 113 0.84 3.87 6.50
CA ALA A 113 0.92 4.10 7.93
C ALA A 113 1.69 2.98 8.69
N ALA A 114 1.59 1.73 8.21
CA ALA A 114 2.34 0.62 8.76
C ALA A 114 3.84 0.67 8.40
N THR A 115 4.15 1.15 7.18
CA THR A 115 5.52 1.19 6.64
C THR A 115 6.29 2.44 7.08
N TYR A 116 5.59 3.60 7.15
CA TYR A 116 6.16 4.90 7.48
C TYR A 116 5.46 5.56 8.69
N PRO A 117 5.49 4.90 9.88
CA PRO A 117 4.85 5.47 11.07
C PRO A 117 5.48 6.83 11.46
N GLU A 118 6.77 7.05 11.17
CA GLU A 118 7.47 8.31 11.40
C GLU A 118 7.00 9.46 10.49
N ARG A 119 6.35 9.14 9.35
CA ARG A 119 5.77 10.10 8.41
C ARG A 119 4.26 10.29 8.62
N THR A 120 3.65 9.51 9.52
CA THR A 120 2.20 9.47 9.74
C THR A 120 1.87 9.94 11.15
N GLU A 121 1.20 11.09 11.29
CA GLU A 121 0.70 11.57 12.59
C GLU A 121 -0.58 10.88 13.01
N GLY A 122 -1.41 10.51 12.04
CA GLY A 122 -2.65 9.80 12.25
C GLY A 122 -3.19 9.23 10.95
N LEU A 123 -4.05 8.23 11.06
CA LEU A 123 -4.71 7.56 9.95
C LEU A 123 -6.22 7.74 10.05
N VAL A 124 -6.85 8.21 8.99
CA VAL A 124 -8.31 8.32 8.88
C VAL A 124 -8.81 7.46 7.72
N LEU A 125 -9.68 6.52 8.02
CA LEU A 125 -10.26 5.58 7.06
C LEU A 125 -11.77 5.83 6.95
N ILE A 126 -12.22 6.33 5.79
CA ILE A 126 -13.63 6.63 5.54
C ILE A 126 -14.20 5.58 4.58
N ASN A 127 -15.20 4.82 5.01
CA ASN A 127 -15.84 3.77 4.21
C ASN A 127 -14.81 2.82 3.55
N SER A 128 -13.75 2.46 4.27
CA SER A 128 -12.61 1.70 3.75
C SER A 128 -12.70 0.22 4.10
N THR A 129 -11.97 -0.59 3.35
CA THR A 129 -11.86 -2.04 3.51
C THR A 129 -10.41 -2.50 3.31
N PRO A 130 -9.95 -3.53 4.02
CA PRO A 130 -8.58 -4.05 3.80
C PRO A 130 -8.45 -4.94 2.56
N CYS A 131 -9.57 -5.44 2.01
CA CYS A 131 -9.63 -6.19 0.76
C CYS A 131 -11.03 -6.09 0.14
N LEU A 132 -11.18 -6.50 -1.14
CA LEU A 132 -12.43 -6.38 -1.89
C LEU A 132 -13.07 -7.72 -2.28
N VAL A 133 -12.39 -8.84 -2.04
CA VAL A 133 -12.81 -10.16 -2.49
C VAL A 133 -13.23 -11.03 -1.32
N ARG A 134 -14.27 -11.87 -1.54
CA ARG A 134 -14.77 -12.85 -0.55
C ARG A 134 -13.65 -13.70 0.02
N SER A 135 -13.66 -13.83 1.33
CA SER A 135 -12.78 -14.73 2.10
C SER A 135 -13.57 -15.37 3.25
N ALA A 136 -12.91 -16.21 4.03
CA ALA A 136 -13.52 -16.81 5.23
C ALA A 136 -13.97 -15.74 6.24
N GLU A 137 -13.19 -14.67 6.42
CA GLU A 137 -13.51 -13.57 7.32
C GLU A 137 -14.57 -12.62 6.72
N PHE A 138 -14.66 -12.55 5.38
CA PHE A 138 -15.59 -11.67 4.67
C PHE A 138 -16.51 -12.47 3.73
N PRO A 139 -17.36 -13.39 4.26
CA PRO A 139 -18.21 -14.26 3.43
C PRO A 139 -19.30 -13.50 2.66
N TRP A 140 -19.61 -12.25 3.05
CA TRP A 140 -20.59 -11.39 2.40
C TRP A 140 -20.04 -10.58 1.23
N LEU A 141 -18.70 -10.47 1.10
CA LEU A 141 -18.12 -9.82 -0.07
C LEU A 141 -18.38 -10.66 -1.33
N PRO A 142 -18.47 -10.01 -2.50
CA PRO A 142 -18.62 -10.74 -3.76
C PRO A 142 -17.43 -11.62 -4.07
N PRO A 143 -17.60 -12.80 -4.67
CA PRO A 143 -16.50 -13.60 -5.15
C PRO A 143 -15.77 -12.89 -6.31
N ARG A 144 -14.48 -13.23 -6.53
CA ARG A 144 -13.62 -12.60 -7.54
C ARG A 144 -14.29 -12.55 -8.94
N GLY A 145 -14.84 -13.65 -9.41
CA GLY A 145 -15.46 -13.69 -10.75
C GLY A 145 -16.64 -12.74 -10.93
N GLU A 146 -17.43 -12.51 -9.90
CA GLU A 146 -18.52 -11.50 -9.92
C GLU A 146 -17.95 -10.08 -9.97
N GLN A 147 -16.88 -9.81 -9.22
CA GLN A 147 -16.20 -8.51 -9.26
C GLN A 147 -15.57 -8.25 -10.65
N GLU A 148 -14.91 -9.23 -11.23
CA GLU A 148 -14.33 -9.14 -12.58
C GLU A 148 -15.41 -8.87 -13.64
N GLN A 149 -16.56 -9.58 -13.56
CA GLN A 149 -17.69 -9.31 -14.45
C GLN A 149 -18.22 -7.88 -14.28
N ARG A 150 -18.34 -7.40 -13.04
CA ARG A 150 -18.76 -6.04 -12.75
C ARG A 150 -17.78 -5.00 -13.34
N ILE A 151 -16.49 -5.25 -13.27
CA ILE A 151 -15.47 -4.38 -13.89
C ILE A 151 -15.69 -4.32 -15.41
N GLU A 152 -15.86 -5.46 -16.07
CA GLU A 152 -16.11 -5.49 -17.52
C GLU A 152 -17.41 -4.77 -17.91
N ASP A 153 -18.46 -4.87 -17.09
CA ASP A 153 -19.72 -4.18 -17.32
C ASP A 153 -19.57 -2.64 -17.15
N ILE A 154 -18.79 -2.20 -16.16
CA ILE A 154 -18.45 -0.78 -15.96
C ILE A 154 -17.68 -0.25 -17.19
N VAL A 155 -16.65 -0.96 -17.61
CA VAL A 155 -15.80 -0.57 -18.75
C VAL A 155 -16.58 -0.56 -20.06
N ARG A 156 -17.43 -1.57 -20.30
CA ARG A 156 -18.28 -1.65 -21.50
C ARG A 156 -19.27 -0.49 -21.58
N SER A 157 -19.76 -0.03 -20.44
CA SER A 157 -20.69 1.09 -20.34
C SER A 157 -19.99 2.44 -20.11
N TRP A 158 -18.67 2.50 -20.23
CA TRP A 158 -17.92 3.72 -20.02
C TRP A 158 -18.31 4.79 -21.01
N GLY A 159 -18.78 5.93 -20.50
CA GLY A 159 -19.30 7.00 -21.33
C GLY A 159 -20.82 6.94 -21.60
N ASP A 160 -21.52 5.88 -21.19
CA ASP A 160 -22.98 5.84 -21.18
C ASP A 160 -23.51 6.61 -19.94
N PRO A 161 -24.15 7.78 -20.14
CA PRO A 161 -24.56 8.63 -19.02
C PRO A 161 -25.60 7.94 -18.11
N GLY A 162 -26.53 7.16 -18.68
CA GLY A 162 -27.59 6.51 -17.92
C GLY A 162 -27.04 5.42 -17.00
N ARG A 163 -26.08 4.61 -17.46
CA ARG A 163 -25.46 3.57 -16.65
C ARG A 163 -24.55 4.15 -15.57
N GLN A 164 -23.82 5.20 -15.88
CA GLN A 164 -22.99 5.88 -14.87
C GLN A 164 -23.87 6.51 -13.79
N ASP A 165 -24.98 7.12 -14.14
CA ASP A 165 -25.94 7.65 -13.19
C ASP A 165 -26.49 6.57 -12.25
N MET A 166 -26.84 5.40 -12.78
CA MET A 166 -27.30 4.26 -11.97
C MET A 166 -26.23 3.79 -10.96
N LEU A 167 -24.96 3.69 -11.37
CA LEU A 167 -23.87 3.27 -10.48
C LEU A 167 -23.64 4.27 -9.37
N LEU A 168 -23.67 5.56 -9.68
CA LEU A 168 -23.51 6.64 -8.70
C LEU A 168 -24.73 6.71 -7.77
N ALA A 169 -25.95 6.56 -8.28
CA ALA A 169 -27.17 6.50 -7.47
C ALA A 169 -27.16 5.30 -6.51
N ALA A 170 -26.58 4.17 -6.91
CA ALA A 170 -26.46 2.99 -6.04
C ALA A 170 -25.43 3.21 -4.92
N SER A 171 -24.33 3.92 -5.18
CA SER A 171 -23.26 4.17 -4.19
C SER A 171 -23.51 5.40 -3.31
N SER A 172 -24.22 6.41 -3.83
CA SER A 172 -24.56 7.65 -3.13
C SER A 172 -25.96 8.10 -3.50
N PRO A 173 -27.00 7.43 -2.98
CA PRO A 173 -28.38 7.64 -3.40
C PRO A 173 -28.95 9.03 -3.10
N ASP A 174 -28.38 9.76 -2.14
CA ASP A 174 -28.84 11.11 -1.79
C ASP A 174 -28.15 12.22 -2.60
N MET A 175 -27.25 11.83 -3.54
CA MET A 175 -26.65 12.75 -4.51
C MET A 175 -27.68 13.16 -5.55
N SER A 176 -27.81 14.45 -5.83
CA SER A 176 -28.74 14.94 -6.86
C SER A 176 -28.33 14.48 -8.27
N GLU A 177 -29.26 14.48 -9.23
CA GLU A 177 -28.97 14.10 -10.62
C GLU A 177 -27.88 14.98 -11.25
N ASP A 178 -27.90 16.30 -10.98
CA ASP A 178 -26.88 17.21 -11.48
C ASP A 178 -25.50 16.92 -10.88
N GLU A 179 -25.42 16.65 -9.57
CA GLU A 179 -24.17 16.26 -8.91
C GLU A 179 -23.62 14.95 -9.48
N ARG A 180 -24.47 13.94 -9.71
CA ARG A 180 -24.06 12.68 -10.35
C ARG A 180 -23.56 12.89 -11.78
N ARG A 181 -24.22 13.75 -12.54
CA ARG A 181 -23.80 14.09 -13.93
C ARG A 181 -22.43 14.76 -13.96
N ILE A 182 -22.16 15.69 -13.05
CA ILE A 182 -20.87 16.35 -12.91
C ILE A 182 -19.81 15.34 -12.48
N PHE A 183 -20.11 14.51 -11.48
CA PHE A 183 -19.19 13.47 -10.98
C PHE A 183 -18.81 12.49 -12.11
N ALA A 184 -19.77 12.00 -12.87
CA ALA A 184 -19.54 11.12 -14.02
C ALA A 184 -18.67 11.78 -15.10
N ARG A 185 -18.86 13.10 -15.35
CA ARG A 185 -18.00 13.86 -16.25
C ARG A 185 -16.57 13.93 -15.75
N VAL A 186 -16.35 14.28 -14.48
CA VAL A 186 -15.03 14.35 -13.85
C VAL A 186 -14.33 12.99 -13.93
N LEU A 187 -15.03 11.91 -13.60
CA LEU A 187 -14.49 10.55 -13.67
C LEU A 187 -13.99 10.19 -15.09
N ARG A 188 -14.79 10.48 -16.12
CA ARG A 188 -14.39 10.22 -17.52
C ARG A 188 -13.19 11.04 -17.98
N LEU A 189 -13.04 12.26 -17.49
CA LEU A 189 -11.90 13.13 -17.81
C LEU A 189 -10.64 12.74 -17.03
N SER A 190 -10.82 12.11 -15.89
CA SER A 190 -9.71 11.71 -15.00
C SER A 190 -9.00 10.44 -15.47
N VAL A 191 -9.72 9.51 -16.11
CA VAL A 191 -9.17 8.19 -16.45
C VAL A 191 -9.84 7.60 -17.70
N SER A 192 -9.08 6.89 -18.52
CA SER A 192 -9.61 6.13 -19.66
C SER A 192 -10.25 4.81 -19.21
N PRO A 193 -11.16 4.22 -20.01
CA PRO A 193 -11.81 2.94 -19.66
C PRO A 193 -10.80 1.80 -19.47
N GLY A 194 -9.72 1.74 -20.26
CA GLY A 194 -8.66 0.74 -20.11
C GLY A 194 -7.89 0.90 -18.80
N ALA A 195 -7.45 2.13 -18.50
CA ALA A 195 -6.75 2.42 -17.26
C ALA A 195 -7.65 2.18 -16.02
N MET A 196 -8.95 2.48 -16.11
CA MET A 196 -9.89 2.15 -15.03
C MET A 196 -10.03 0.64 -14.83
N ARG A 197 -10.08 -0.16 -15.92
CA ARG A 197 -10.08 -1.63 -15.83
C ARG A 197 -8.86 -2.13 -15.07
N ASP A 198 -7.67 -1.70 -15.48
CA ASP A 198 -6.41 -2.14 -14.91
C ASP A 198 -6.31 -1.74 -13.43
N TYR A 199 -6.71 -0.52 -13.11
CA TYR A 199 -6.81 -0.02 -11.75
C TYR A 199 -7.75 -0.86 -10.87
N MET A 200 -8.97 -1.13 -11.34
CA MET A 200 -9.95 -1.91 -10.58
C MET A 200 -9.51 -3.37 -10.42
N ARG A 201 -8.92 -3.99 -11.45
CA ARG A 201 -8.38 -5.35 -11.36
C ARG A 201 -7.25 -5.44 -10.36
N MET A 202 -6.31 -4.49 -10.38
CA MET A 202 -5.24 -4.43 -9.38
C MET A 202 -5.81 -4.38 -7.96
N ASN A 203 -6.86 -3.58 -7.73
CA ASN A 203 -7.48 -3.48 -6.40
C ASN A 203 -8.15 -4.79 -5.94
N LEU A 204 -8.56 -5.70 -6.85
CA LEU A 204 -9.05 -7.02 -6.47
C LEU A 204 -7.96 -7.94 -5.92
N ASP A 205 -6.71 -7.68 -6.28
CA ASP A 205 -5.55 -8.46 -5.81
C ASP A 205 -4.99 -7.91 -4.50
N VAL A 206 -5.41 -6.71 -4.11
CA VAL A 206 -4.94 -6.06 -2.87
C VAL A 206 -5.58 -6.71 -1.65
N ASP A 207 -4.73 -7.16 -0.73
CA ASP A 207 -5.10 -7.66 0.60
C ASP A 207 -4.07 -7.20 1.64
N VAL A 208 -4.47 -6.25 2.49
CA VAL A 208 -3.60 -5.68 3.53
C VAL A 208 -3.96 -6.17 4.94
N ARG A 209 -4.76 -7.23 5.07
CA ARG A 209 -5.15 -7.76 6.39
C ARG A 209 -3.95 -8.17 7.24
N ALA A 210 -2.94 -8.76 6.62
CA ALA A 210 -1.74 -9.22 7.30
C ALA A 210 -0.89 -8.11 7.93
N VAL A 211 -1.10 -6.84 7.53
CA VAL A 211 -0.30 -5.71 8.02
C VAL A 211 -1.06 -4.80 9.01
N LEU A 212 -2.34 -5.06 9.27
CA LEU A 212 -3.17 -4.20 10.12
C LEU A 212 -2.62 -4.09 11.55
N SER A 213 -2.11 -5.18 12.11
CA SER A 213 -1.49 -5.20 13.44
C SER A 213 -0.20 -4.37 13.52
N SER A 214 0.43 -4.09 12.39
CA SER A 214 1.64 -3.26 12.31
C SER A 214 1.33 -1.75 12.27
N ILE A 215 0.06 -1.35 12.19
CA ILE A 215 -0.34 0.06 12.26
C ILE A 215 -0.31 0.49 13.73
N LYS A 216 0.57 1.41 14.07
CA LYS A 216 0.82 1.88 15.44
C LYS A 216 0.42 3.35 15.66
N VAL A 217 0.06 4.05 14.60
CA VAL A 217 -0.35 5.44 14.64
C VAL A 217 -1.81 5.58 15.10
N PRO A 218 -2.19 6.71 15.69
CA PRO A 218 -3.60 7.04 16.00
C PRO A 218 -4.48 6.77 14.78
N THR A 219 -5.55 5.97 14.93
CA THR A 219 -6.39 5.59 13.80
C THR A 219 -7.88 5.82 14.08
N LEU A 220 -8.53 6.59 13.21
CA LEU A 220 -9.96 6.83 13.20
C LEU A 220 -10.60 6.11 12.00
N VAL A 221 -11.59 5.26 12.26
CA VAL A 221 -12.40 4.60 11.24
C VAL A 221 -13.80 5.20 11.26
N LEU A 222 -14.22 5.78 10.14
CA LEU A 222 -15.54 6.36 9.93
C LEU A 222 -16.31 5.47 8.94
N GLN A 223 -17.30 4.73 9.40
CA GLN A 223 -18.03 3.78 8.59
C GLN A 223 -19.53 4.04 8.62
N ARG A 224 -20.13 4.19 7.45
CA ARG A 224 -21.58 4.33 7.29
C ARG A 224 -22.27 2.97 7.30
N LYS A 225 -23.30 2.83 8.12
CA LYS A 225 -24.04 1.55 8.31
C LYS A 225 -25.33 1.42 7.49
N GLY A 226 -25.76 2.50 6.83
CA GLY A 226 -26.97 2.50 6.04
C GLY A 226 -26.79 2.05 4.58
N SER A 227 -25.57 1.79 4.15
CA SER A 227 -25.30 1.31 2.79
C SER A 227 -25.71 -0.15 2.60
N THR A 228 -26.26 -0.46 1.42
CA THR A 228 -26.57 -1.83 0.98
C THR A 228 -25.43 -2.46 0.18
N SER A 229 -24.37 -1.70 -0.12
CA SER A 229 -23.22 -2.20 -0.84
C SER A 229 -22.37 -3.10 0.06
N PRO A 230 -22.06 -4.35 -0.36
CA PRO A 230 -21.21 -5.26 0.43
C PRO A 230 -19.84 -4.70 0.76
N THR A 231 -19.29 -3.84 -0.12
CA THR A 231 -17.96 -3.21 0.06
C THR A 231 -17.99 -1.98 0.97
N LEU A 232 -19.18 -1.58 1.45
CA LEU A 232 -19.39 -0.48 2.41
C LEU A 232 -20.03 -0.98 3.71
N ASP A 233 -20.08 -2.29 3.91
CA ASP A 233 -20.69 -2.89 5.09
C ASP A 233 -19.97 -2.45 6.37
N VAL A 234 -20.73 -2.12 7.40
CA VAL A 234 -20.20 -1.67 8.70
C VAL A 234 -19.28 -2.71 9.36
N ARG A 235 -19.48 -3.99 9.05
CA ARG A 235 -18.62 -5.08 9.55
C ARG A 235 -17.17 -4.92 9.11
N LEU A 236 -16.90 -4.26 7.98
CA LEU A 236 -15.55 -3.93 7.53
C LEU A 236 -14.86 -2.94 8.48
N GLY A 237 -15.57 -1.89 8.90
CA GLY A 237 -15.05 -0.93 9.89
C GLY A 237 -14.81 -1.59 11.26
N ARG A 238 -15.68 -2.49 11.70
CA ARG A 238 -15.49 -3.27 12.94
C ARG A 238 -14.25 -4.16 12.85
N TYR A 239 -14.08 -4.86 11.73
CA TYR A 239 -12.89 -5.67 11.49
C TYR A 239 -11.60 -4.83 11.57
N LEU A 240 -11.59 -3.64 10.98
CA LEU A 240 -10.41 -2.77 11.05
C LEU A 240 -10.03 -2.42 12.49
N VAL A 241 -11.00 -2.03 13.34
CA VAL A 241 -10.68 -1.66 14.73
C VAL A 241 -10.36 -2.86 15.63
N GLU A 242 -10.81 -4.06 15.28
CA GLU A 242 -10.43 -5.29 15.95
C GLU A 242 -8.98 -5.69 15.66
N HIS A 243 -8.43 -5.28 14.49
CA HIS A 243 -7.09 -5.67 14.03
C HIS A 243 -6.06 -4.54 14.06
N ILE A 244 -6.49 -3.27 14.14
CA ILE A 244 -5.62 -2.11 14.34
C ILE A 244 -5.69 -1.69 15.80
N ARG A 245 -4.62 -1.96 16.55
CA ARG A 245 -4.58 -1.69 17.99
C ARG A 245 -4.77 -0.19 18.29
N GLY A 246 -5.71 0.13 19.17
CA GLY A 246 -6.01 1.50 19.55
C GLY A 246 -6.86 2.29 18.55
N ALA A 247 -7.30 1.68 17.45
CA ALA A 247 -8.19 2.33 16.50
C ALA A 247 -9.58 2.58 17.10
N ARG A 248 -10.20 3.70 16.70
CA ARG A 248 -11.55 4.10 17.12
C ARG A 248 -12.51 4.03 15.94
N LEU A 249 -13.64 3.33 16.12
CA LEU A 249 -14.73 3.28 15.15
C LEU A 249 -15.81 4.29 15.48
N VAL A 250 -16.24 5.05 14.49
CA VAL A 250 -17.47 5.84 14.52
C VAL A 250 -18.43 5.29 13.45
N GLU A 251 -19.50 4.67 13.89
CA GLU A 251 -20.60 4.25 13.02
C GLU A 251 -21.52 5.44 12.74
N LEU A 252 -21.65 5.78 11.44
CA LEU A 252 -22.51 6.86 10.97
C LEU A 252 -23.81 6.27 10.41
N PRO A 253 -24.98 6.92 10.59
CA PRO A 253 -26.26 6.39 10.13
C PRO A 253 -26.43 6.46 8.61
N GLY A 254 -25.67 7.31 7.92
CA GLY A 254 -25.78 7.55 6.48
C GLY A 254 -25.55 6.32 5.61
N ARG A 255 -25.92 6.45 4.33
CA ARG A 255 -25.85 5.37 3.32
C ARG A 255 -24.99 5.73 2.11
N ASN A 256 -24.50 6.97 2.02
CA ASN A 256 -23.76 7.45 0.86
C ASN A 256 -22.29 7.07 0.95
N PHE A 257 -21.67 6.77 -0.19
CA PHE A 257 -20.24 6.61 -0.28
C PHE A 257 -19.49 7.94 -0.12
N ALA A 258 -19.95 8.98 -0.83
CA ALA A 258 -19.34 10.30 -0.82
C ALA A 258 -19.44 10.98 0.56
N PRO A 259 -18.34 11.48 1.15
CA PRO A 259 -18.32 12.03 2.51
C PRO A 259 -19.24 13.23 2.70
N ALA A 260 -19.30 14.15 1.74
CA ALA A 260 -20.09 15.39 1.82
C ALA A 260 -21.49 15.25 1.18
N VAL A 261 -22.09 14.05 1.28
CA VAL A 261 -23.46 13.76 0.83
C VAL A 261 -24.21 13.08 1.97
N GLY A 262 -25.48 13.46 2.16
CA GLY A 262 -26.37 12.92 3.19
C GLY A 262 -26.40 13.76 4.47
N ASP A 263 -27.37 13.44 5.33
CA ASP A 263 -27.67 14.21 6.54
C ASP A 263 -26.64 14.03 7.67
N ASP A 264 -25.77 13.02 7.56
CA ASP A 264 -24.73 12.71 8.54
C ASP A 264 -23.36 13.36 8.26
N GLN A 265 -23.26 14.15 7.18
CA GLN A 265 -21.99 14.78 6.76
C GLN A 265 -21.41 15.72 7.84
N GLU A 266 -22.24 16.49 8.53
CA GLU A 266 -21.78 17.37 9.61
C GLU A 266 -21.14 16.58 10.75
N ARG A 267 -21.74 15.45 11.13
CA ARG A 267 -21.18 14.56 12.14
C ARG A 267 -19.87 13.93 11.68
N LEU A 268 -19.78 13.53 10.43
CA LEU A 268 -18.54 12.98 9.85
C LEU A 268 -17.39 13.99 9.98
N PHE A 269 -17.60 15.23 9.54
CA PHE A 269 -16.56 16.25 9.62
C PHE A 269 -16.29 16.73 11.06
N ALA A 270 -17.27 16.71 11.97
CA ALA A 270 -17.05 16.97 13.38
C ALA A 270 -16.16 15.92 14.06
N GLU A 271 -16.33 14.63 13.72
CA GLU A 271 -15.47 13.55 14.22
C GLU A 271 -14.03 13.67 13.68
N LEU A 272 -13.88 14.06 12.42
CA LEU A 272 -12.57 14.37 11.83
C LEU A 272 -11.88 15.54 12.55
N ALA A 273 -12.63 16.62 12.79
CA ALA A 273 -12.11 17.80 13.49
C ALA A 273 -11.68 17.47 14.92
N ARG A 274 -12.47 16.66 15.63
CA ARG A 274 -12.13 16.17 16.97
C ARG A 274 -10.84 15.36 16.94
N PHE A 275 -10.73 14.39 16.01
CA PHE A 275 -9.53 13.58 15.86
C PHE A 275 -8.28 14.42 15.58
N CYS A 276 -8.36 15.38 14.66
CA CYS A 276 -7.26 16.30 14.38
C CYS A 276 -6.88 17.16 15.59
N ALA A 277 -7.86 17.55 16.43
CA ALA A 277 -7.59 18.29 17.67
C ALA A 277 -6.87 17.41 18.70
N GLU A 278 -7.31 16.16 18.89
CA GLU A 278 -6.68 15.18 19.79
C GLU A 278 -5.23 14.86 19.36
N ILE A 279 -4.95 14.78 18.04
CA ILE A 279 -3.58 14.65 17.53
C ILE A 279 -2.71 15.86 17.91
N ARG A 280 -3.21 17.08 17.67
CA ARG A 280 -2.46 18.32 18.00
C ARG A 280 -2.21 18.51 19.49
N SER A 281 -3.15 18.09 20.33
CA SER A 281 -2.99 18.19 21.80
C SER A 281 -2.10 17.09 22.39
N GLY A 282 -1.71 16.08 21.58
CA GLY A 282 -0.95 14.93 22.07
C GLY A 282 -1.76 14.00 22.99
N GLU A 283 -3.10 14.10 22.98
CA GLU A 283 -3.96 13.23 23.78
C GLU A 283 -3.98 11.78 23.30
N TRP A 284 -3.52 11.57 22.06
CA TRP A 284 -3.43 10.24 21.48
C TRP A 284 -1.98 9.80 21.36
N GLU A 285 -1.55 8.91 22.26
CA GLU A 285 -0.20 8.36 22.24
C GLU A 285 -0.09 7.18 21.27
N PRO A 286 1.01 7.09 20.49
CA PRO A 286 1.33 5.90 19.70
C PRO A 286 1.47 4.66 20.58
N VAL A 287 0.92 3.54 20.16
CA VAL A 287 0.86 2.32 20.98
C VAL A 287 2.23 1.63 21.13
N GLU A 288 3.14 1.76 20.18
CA GLU A 288 4.49 1.20 20.17
C GLU A 288 5.32 1.91 19.07
N PRO A 289 6.02 3.02 19.41
CA PRO A 289 6.63 3.88 18.38
C PRO A 289 7.84 3.26 17.66
N ASP A 290 8.47 2.22 18.23
CA ASP A 290 9.69 1.59 17.70
C ASP A 290 9.43 0.40 16.77
N ARG A 291 8.17 0.20 16.32
CA ARG A 291 7.79 -0.87 15.42
C ARG A 291 7.29 -0.34 14.08
N MET A 292 7.72 -1.03 13.02
CA MET A 292 7.36 -0.70 11.64
C MET A 292 7.17 -1.98 10.81
N LEU A 293 6.44 -1.86 9.72
CA LEU A 293 6.39 -2.91 8.72
C LEU A 293 7.65 -2.85 7.83
N ALA A 294 8.35 -3.96 7.70
CA ALA A 294 9.49 -4.06 6.79
C ALA A 294 9.47 -5.38 6.01
N THR A 295 10.02 -5.35 4.80
CA THR A 295 10.33 -6.58 4.07
C THR A 295 11.78 -6.95 4.33
N VAL A 296 11.99 -8.13 4.88
CA VAL A 296 13.32 -8.68 5.13
C VAL A 296 13.72 -9.63 4.01
N LEU A 297 14.98 -9.53 3.59
CA LEU A 297 15.60 -10.37 2.58
C LEU A 297 16.82 -11.05 3.19
N PHE A 298 16.88 -12.36 3.01
CA PHE A 298 18.03 -13.19 3.38
C PHE A 298 18.61 -13.86 2.16
N THR A 299 19.93 -13.87 2.06
CA THR A 299 20.67 -14.68 1.08
C THR A 299 21.66 -15.59 1.77
N ASP A 300 21.97 -16.72 1.15
CA ASP A 300 22.96 -17.68 1.63
C ASP A 300 23.61 -18.41 0.45
N ILE A 301 24.93 -18.63 0.46
CA ILE A 301 25.64 -19.33 -0.61
C ILE A 301 25.45 -20.85 -0.43
N VAL A 302 25.02 -21.52 -1.47
CA VAL A 302 24.83 -22.97 -1.47
C VAL A 302 26.17 -23.69 -1.46
N GLY A 303 26.37 -24.57 -0.46
CA GLY A 303 27.58 -25.36 -0.34
C GLY A 303 28.84 -24.54 -0.02
N SER A 304 28.70 -23.40 0.65
CA SER A 304 29.81 -22.46 0.98
C SER A 304 30.98 -23.15 1.67
N SER A 305 30.73 -24.04 2.63
CA SER A 305 31.79 -24.79 3.34
C SER A 305 32.55 -25.73 2.43
N GLU A 306 31.90 -26.41 1.49
CA GLU A 306 32.55 -27.31 0.53
C GLU A 306 33.38 -26.52 -0.49
N GLN A 307 32.86 -25.39 -0.94
CA GLN A 307 33.58 -24.49 -1.86
C GLN A 307 34.82 -23.88 -1.17
N ALA A 308 34.70 -23.44 0.07
CA ALA A 308 35.79 -22.93 0.86
C ALA A 308 36.91 -24.01 1.02
N ALA A 309 36.51 -25.23 1.34
CA ALA A 309 37.44 -26.36 1.44
C ALA A 309 38.15 -26.68 0.13
N THR A 310 37.46 -26.53 -1.00
CA THR A 310 37.97 -26.83 -2.34
C THR A 310 38.93 -25.74 -2.84
N LEU A 311 38.59 -24.46 -2.64
CA LEU A 311 39.31 -23.30 -3.14
C LEU A 311 40.50 -22.89 -2.23
N GLY A 312 40.41 -23.23 -0.95
CA GLY A 312 41.32 -22.78 0.08
C GLY A 312 41.02 -21.34 0.53
N ASP A 313 41.52 -21.00 1.73
CA ASP A 313 41.14 -19.77 2.48
C ASP A 313 41.31 -18.46 1.68
N ARG A 314 42.41 -18.37 0.90
CA ARG A 314 42.72 -17.14 0.17
C ARG A 314 41.78 -16.93 -1.01
N ALA A 315 41.62 -17.94 -1.87
CA ALA A 315 40.74 -17.83 -3.05
C ALA A 315 39.27 -17.70 -2.63
N TRP A 316 38.86 -18.40 -1.57
CA TRP A 316 37.55 -18.27 -1.00
C TRP A 316 37.27 -16.83 -0.50
N ARG A 317 38.22 -16.21 0.22
CA ARG A 317 38.09 -14.83 0.69
C ARG A 317 37.94 -13.84 -0.47
N GLU A 318 38.77 -13.95 -1.51
CA GLU A 318 38.70 -13.11 -2.72
C GLU A 318 37.36 -13.28 -3.44
N LEU A 319 36.83 -14.49 -3.49
CA LEU A 319 35.50 -14.77 -4.07
C LEU A 319 34.37 -14.17 -3.21
N LEU A 320 34.46 -14.31 -1.90
CA LEU A 320 33.50 -13.78 -0.95
C LEU A 320 33.45 -12.24 -0.98
N GLU A 321 34.60 -11.56 -1.11
CA GLU A 321 34.66 -10.12 -1.30
C GLU A 321 33.92 -9.68 -2.56
N ARG A 322 34.13 -10.35 -3.69
CA ARG A 322 33.41 -10.07 -4.94
C ARG A 322 31.91 -10.33 -4.83
N HIS A 323 31.52 -11.39 -4.12
CA HIS A 323 30.11 -11.67 -3.80
C HIS A 323 29.50 -10.52 -2.98
N HIS A 324 30.17 -10.07 -1.92
CA HIS A 324 29.70 -8.98 -1.07
C HIS A 324 29.55 -7.67 -1.86
N ASP A 325 30.50 -7.33 -2.70
CA ASP A 325 30.43 -6.11 -3.53
C ASP A 325 29.25 -6.15 -4.50
N LEU A 326 29.00 -7.32 -5.11
CA LEU A 326 27.88 -7.51 -6.02
C LEU A 326 26.53 -7.37 -5.29
N VAL A 327 26.37 -8.02 -4.13
CA VAL A 327 25.14 -7.91 -3.32
C VAL A 327 24.89 -6.45 -2.92
N ARG A 328 25.92 -5.76 -2.40
CA ARG A 328 25.79 -4.33 -2.01
C ARG A 328 25.41 -3.43 -3.18
N LEU A 329 25.97 -3.67 -4.37
CA LEU A 329 25.60 -2.95 -5.57
C LEU A 329 24.10 -3.12 -5.89
N LYS A 330 23.57 -4.36 -5.80
CA LYS A 330 22.16 -4.64 -6.00
C LYS A 330 21.30 -4.00 -4.91
N LEU A 331 21.70 -4.08 -3.64
CA LEU A 331 20.99 -3.43 -2.54
C LEU A 331 20.86 -1.91 -2.77
N VAL A 332 21.92 -1.23 -3.13
CA VAL A 332 21.89 0.21 -3.44
C VAL A 332 20.96 0.50 -4.60
N HIS A 333 21.04 -0.28 -5.69
CA HIS A 333 20.19 -0.08 -6.87
C HIS A 333 18.70 -0.21 -6.55
N PHE A 334 18.32 -1.18 -5.72
CA PHE A 334 16.93 -1.42 -5.33
C PHE A 334 16.53 -0.73 -4.00
N ARG A 335 17.34 0.22 -3.51
CA ARG A 335 17.10 0.96 -2.25
C ARG A 335 16.93 0.03 -1.03
N GLY A 336 17.61 -1.11 -1.02
CA GLY A 336 17.69 -2.00 0.14
C GLY A 336 18.73 -1.50 1.13
N ARG A 337 18.43 -1.69 2.41
CA ARG A 337 19.36 -1.38 3.51
C ARG A 337 20.01 -2.67 4.01
N GLU A 338 21.33 -2.77 3.91
CA GLU A 338 22.08 -3.82 4.60
C GLU A 338 21.90 -3.67 6.12
N VAL A 339 21.43 -4.72 6.78
CA VAL A 339 21.21 -4.75 8.23
C VAL A 339 22.35 -5.51 8.91
N ASP A 340 22.73 -6.66 8.34
CA ASP A 340 23.80 -7.50 8.86
C ASP A 340 24.40 -8.38 7.75
N THR A 341 25.66 -8.77 7.93
CA THR A 341 26.36 -9.71 7.04
C THR A 341 27.15 -10.67 7.91
N ALA A 342 26.81 -11.95 7.85
CA ALA A 342 27.43 -13.01 8.63
C ALA A 342 28.02 -14.07 7.70
N GLY A 343 29.35 -14.07 7.52
CA GLY A 343 30.02 -14.99 6.61
C GLY A 343 29.62 -14.77 5.15
N ASP A 344 28.93 -15.74 4.56
CA ASP A 344 28.45 -15.74 3.18
C ASP A 344 26.97 -15.30 3.04
N GLY A 345 26.28 -15.05 4.17
CA GLY A 345 24.89 -14.65 4.20
C GLY A 345 24.71 -13.14 4.35
N PHE A 346 23.69 -12.59 3.69
CA PHE A 346 23.23 -11.21 3.86
C PHE A 346 21.85 -11.18 4.49
N PHE A 347 21.66 -10.21 5.37
CA PHE A 347 20.40 -9.76 5.87
C PHE A 347 20.18 -8.30 5.48
N ALA A 348 19.15 -8.05 4.69
CA ALA A 348 18.76 -6.71 4.26
C ALA A 348 17.28 -6.42 4.54
N SER A 349 16.93 -5.15 4.65
CA SER A 349 15.57 -4.68 4.83
C SER A 349 15.16 -3.70 3.72
N PHE A 350 13.87 -3.70 3.40
CA PHE A 350 13.25 -2.85 2.38
C PHE A 350 11.95 -2.28 2.91
N ASP A 351 11.61 -1.10 2.45
CA ASP A 351 10.31 -0.44 2.66
C ASP A 351 9.21 -0.92 1.71
N GLY A 352 9.53 -1.82 0.76
CA GLY A 352 8.59 -2.37 -0.20
C GLY A 352 8.95 -3.77 -0.69
N PRO A 353 7.96 -4.69 -0.71
CA PRO A 353 8.19 -6.09 -1.05
C PRO A 353 8.53 -6.31 -2.54
N ALA A 354 8.00 -5.51 -3.46
CA ALA A 354 8.29 -5.67 -4.88
C ALA A 354 9.76 -5.31 -5.19
N ARG A 355 10.31 -4.28 -4.53
CA ARG A 355 11.73 -3.94 -4.60
C ARG A 355 12.62 -5.05 -4.07
N ALA A 356 12.25 -5.59 -2.91
CA ALA A 356 12.97 -6.70 -2.28
C ALA A 356 13.01 -7.93 -3.19
N ILE A 357 11.89 -8.31 -3.82
CA ILE A 357 11.83 -9.42 -4.79
C ILE A 357 12.76 -9.16 -5.99
N ARG A 358 12.65 -7.98 -6.63
CA ARG A 358 13.50 -7.64 -7.78
C ARG A 358 14.98 -7.64 -7.42
N CYS A 359 15.33 -7.16 -6.22
CA CYS A 359 16.68 -7.24 -5.70
C CYS A 359 17.14 -8.69 -5.54
N GLY A 360 16.32 -9.54 -4.90
CA GLY A 360 16.61 -10.97 -4.73
C GLY A 360 16.81 -11.70 -6.05
N CYS A 361 15.95 -11.45 -7.04
CA CYS A 361 16.11 -11.99 -8.40
C CYS A 361 17.42 -11.52 -9.04
N ALA A 362 17.69 -10.22 -9.01
CA ALA A 362 18.92 -9.66 -9.59
C ALA A 362 20.21 -10.14 -8.91
N ILE A 363 20.14 -10.50 -7.62
CA ILE A 363 21.24 -11.17 -6.91
C ILE A 363 21.37 -12.60 -7.41
N ALA A 364 20.30 -13.39 -7.40
CA ALA A 364 20.33 -14.81 -7.82
C ALA A 364 20.78 -14.98 -9.29
N GLU A 365 20.37 -14.09 -10.19
CA GLU A 365 20.74 -14.07 -11.61
C GLU A 365 22.21 -13.73 -11.85
N ALA A 366 22.82 -12.90 -10.99
CA ALA A 366 24.20 -12.47 -11.16
C ALA A 366 25.24 -13.43 -10.53
N MET A 367 24.84 -14.29 -9.59
CA MET A 367 25.76 -15.21 -8.89
C MET A 367 26.44 -16.25 -9.77
N PRO A 368 25.81 -16.83 -10.79
CA PRO A 368 26.47 -17.78 -11.70
C PRO A 368 27.71 -17.23 -12.39
N GLU A 369 27.82 -15.90 -12.63
CA GLU A 369 29.03 -15.28 -13.19
C GLU A 369 30.24 -15.40 -12.25
N LEU A 370 29.99 -15.57 -10.96
CA LEU A 370 31.03 -15.84 -9.95
C LEU A 370 31.24 -17.34 -9.70
N GLY A 371 30.50 -18.22 -10.39
CA GLY A 371 30.49 -19.64 -10.13
C GLY A 371 29.77 -20.04 -8.85
N LEU A 372 28.89 -19.16 -8.34
CA LEU A 372 28.12 -19.35 -7.12
C LEU A 372 26.65 -19.56 -7.39
N HIS A 373 25.98 -20.23 -6.48
CA HIS A 373 24.52 -20.24 -6.38
C HIS A 373 24.10 -19.78 -4.99
N VAL A 374 23.09 -18.94 -4.94
CA VAL A 374 22.53 -18.45 -3.67
C VAL A 374 21.08 -18.91 -3.52
N ARG A 375 20.64 -19.02 -2.29
CA ARG A 375 19.23 -19.09 -1.90
C ARG A 375 18.79 -17.72 -1.46
N VAL A 376 17.57 -17.33 -1.83
CA VAL A 376 17.01 -16.04 -1.40
C VAL A 376 15.65 -16.29 -0.76
N GLY A 377 15.44 -15.73 0.42
CA GLY A 377 14.16 -15.79 1.12
C GLY A 377 13.68 -14.42 1.56
N LEU A 378 12.38 -14.17 1.36
CA LEU A 378 11.77 -12.90 1.74
C LEU A 378 10.52 -13.11 2.59
N HIS A 379 10.37 -12.21 3.56
CA HIS A 379 9.16 -12.09 4.35
C HIS A 379 8.86 -10.61 4.63
N THR A 380 7.58 -10.26 4.69
CA THR A 380 7.12 -8.93 5.13
C THR A 380 6.35 -9.10 6.43
N GLY A 381 6.73 -8.35 7.43
CA GLY A 381 6.08 -8.40 8.74
C GLY A 381 6.52 -7.27 9.65
N GLU A 382 5.92 -7.24 10.84
CA GLU A 382 6.26 -6.28 11.88
C GLU A 382 7.67 -6.52 12.41
N CYS A 383 8.47 -5.47 12.41
CA CYS A 383 9.84 -5.44 12.90
C CYS A 383 10.00 -4.38 13.98
N GLU A 384 10.90 -4.63 14.92
CA GLU A 384 11.34 -3.67 15.91
C GLU A 384 12.62 -2.96 15.42
N LEU A 385 12.76 -1.68 15.71
CA LEU A 385 13.99 -0.94 15.51
C LEU A 385 14.75 -0.90 16.83
N VAL A 386 15.78 -1.71 16.95
CA VAL A 386 16.68 -1.74 18.14
C VAL A 386 18.04 -1.21 17.72
N ASP A 387 18.46 -0.08 18.29
CA ASP A 387 19.71 0.59 17.94
C ASP A 387 19.90 0.82 16.42
N GLY A 388 18.80 1.12 15.74
CA GLY A 388 18.77 1.33 14.29
C GLY A 388 18.86 0.05 13.46
N LYS A 389 18.82 -1.14 14.07
CA LYS A 389 18.74 -2.44 13.41
C LYS A 389 17.33 -3.01 13.46
N VAL A 390 16.96 -3.68 12.38
CA VAL A 390 15.67 -4.37 12.26
C VAL A 390 15.74 -5.71 13.00
N ALA A 391 14.82 -5.95 13.93
CA ALA A 391 14.74 -7.15 14.76
C ALA A 391 13.27 -7.65 14.84
N GLY A 392 13.04 -8.81 15.46
CA GLY A 392 11.72 -9.36 15.72
C GLY A 392 11.42 -10.65 14.99
N ILE A 393 10.18 -11.16 15.16
CA ILE A 393 9.75 -12.47 14.63
C ILE A 393 9.80 -12.52 13.09
N ALA A 394 9.53 -11.39 12.43
CA ALA A 394 9.58 -11.29 10.97
C ALA A 394 10.97 -11.58 10.41
N VAL A 395 12.03 -11.18 11.13
CA VAL A 395 13.42 -11.47 10.77
C VAL A 395 13.68 -12.98 10.81
N HIS A 396 13.22 -13.64 11.88
CA HIS A 396 13.35 -15.10 12.00
C HIS A 396 12.55 -15.82 10.91
N THR A 397 11.34 -15.34 10.62
CA THR A 397 10.50 -15.90 9.55
C THR A 397 11.21 -15.79 8.18
N GLY A 398 11.75 -14.62 7.83
CA GLY A 398 12.50 -14.43 6.58
C GLY A 398 13.71 -15.38 6.44
N ALA A 399 14.50 -15.53 7.51
CA ALA A 399 15.62 -16.47 7.53
C ALA A 399 15.16 -17.94 7.33
N ARG A 400 14.00 -18.33 7.88
CA ARG A 400 13.43 -19.68 7.69
C ARG A 400 12.89 -19.87 6.28
N VAL A 401 12.28 -18.85 5.68
CA VAL A 401 11.86 -18.88 4.26
C VAL A 401 13.07 -19.13 3.37
N ALA A 402 14.18 -18.41 3.58
CA ALA A 402 15.42 -18.61 2.82
C ALA A 402 15.96 -20.05 2.93
N ALA A 403 15.85 -20.67 4.10
CA ALA A 403 16.30 -22.05 4.32
C ALA A 403 15.50 -23.10 3.51
N HIS A 404 14.27 -22.78 3.07
CA HIS A 404 13.44 -23.64 2.22
C HIS A 404 13.66 -23.41 0.72
N ALA A 405 14.40 -22.36 0.31
CA ALA A 405 14.67 -22.08 -1.08
C ALA A 405 15.68 -23.08 -1.69
N GLU A 406 15.49 -23.39 -2.95
CA GLU A 406 16.44 -24.18 -3.75
C GLU A 406 17.59 -23.30 -4.28
N PRO A 407 18.72 -23.90 -4.75
CA PRO A 407 19.80 -23.14 -5.36
C PRO A 407 19.31 -22.26 -6.53
N GLY A 408 19.57 -20.96 -6.49
CA GLY A 408 19.10 -19.99 -7.48
C GLY A 408 17.64 -19.56 -7.33
N GLU A 409 16.91 -20.07 -6.33
CA GLU A 409 15.50 -19.75 -6.12
C GLU A 409 15.32 -18.52 -5.22
N VAL A 410 14.34 -17.70 -5.58
CA VAL A 410 13.80 -16.63 -4.74
C VAL A 410 12.46 -17.09 -4.18
N LEU A 411 12.41 -17.32 -2.87
CA LEU A 411 11.24 -17.83 -2.17
C LEU A 411 10.64 -16.75 -1.29
N VAL A 412 9.31 -16.63 -1.31
CA VAL A 412 8.59 -15.60 -0.55
C VAL A 412 7.45 -16.20 0.27
N SER A 413 7.11 -15.56 1.39
CA SER A 413 5.89 -15.87 2.14
C SER A 413 4.64 -15.35 1.44
N SER A 414 3.45 -15.87 1.82
CA SER A 414 2.16 -15.38 1.32
C SER A 414 1.98 -13.88 1.53
N THR A 415 2.41 -13.33 2.66
CA THR A 415 2.32 -11.88 2.95
C THR A 415 3.06 -11.06 1.88
N VAL A 416 4.26 -11.46 1.48
CA VAL A 416 5.01 -10.79 0.40
C VAL A 416 4.25 -10.83 -0.91
N LYS A 417 3.75 -12.03 -1.29
CA LYS A 417 2.97 -12.22 -2.52
C LYS A 417 1.73 -11.33 -2.56
N ASP A 418 0.98 -11.28 -1.45
CA ASP A 418 -0.29 -10.54 -1.37
C ASP A 418 -0.09 -9.01 -1.46
N LEU A 419 1.05 -8.51 -0.96
CA LEU A 419 1.38 -7.08 -0.98
C LEU A 419 1.94 -6.58 -2.32
N VAL A 420 2.32 -7.46 -3.24
CA VAL A 420 2.87 -7.07 -4.55
C VAL A 420 1.84 -7.15 -5.69
N ALA A 421 0.57 -7.08 -5.35
CA ALA A 421 -0.52 -7.00 -6.33
C ALA A 421 -0.26 -5.89 -7.37
N GLY A 422 -0.47 -6.19 -8.65
CA GLY A 422 -0.21 -5.27 -9.76
C GLY A 422 1.24 -5.18 -10.23
N SER A 423 2.20 -5.83 -9.54
CA SER A 423 3.63 -5.76 -9.88
C SER A 423 4.03 -6.50 -11.17
N GLY A 424 3.14 -7.33 -11.71
CA GLY A 424 3.45 -8.24 -12.82
C GLY A 424 4.37 -9.41 -12.45
N ILE A 425 4.74 -9.55 -11.16
CA ILE A 425 5.56 -10.66 -10.69
C ILE A 425 4.71 -11.93 -10.65
N ALA A 426 5.16 -12.97 -11.36
CA ALA A 426 4.53 -14.28 -11.36
C ALA A 426 5.09 -15.17 -10.25
N PHE A 427 4.22 -16.02 -9.70
CA PHE A 427 4.57 -16.89 -8.58
C PHE A 427 4.10 -18.32 -8.84
N ARG A 428 4.93 -19.28 -8.46
CA ARG A 428 4.60 -20.70 -8.39
C ARG A 428 4.46 -21.11 -6.93
N GLU A 429 3.34 -21.72 -6.58
CA GLU A 429 3.12 -22.22 -5.21
C GLU A 429 4.11 -23.34 -4.88
N ARG A 430 4.73 -23.24 -3.70
CA ARG A 430 5.67 -24.23 -3.15
C ARG A 430 5.06 -25.04 -2.01
N GLY A 431 3.75 -24.88 -1.79
CA GLY A 431 3.00 -25.58 -0.75
C GLY A 431 3.06 -24.92 0.63
N THR A 432 2.57 -25.67 1.61
CA THR A 432 2.47 -25.24 3.01
C THR A 432 3.59 -25.90 3.81
N HIS A 433 4.29 -25.13 4.63
CA HIS A 433 5.45 -25.55 5.40
C HIS A 433 5.34 -25.14 6.87
N GLU A 434 5.87 -25.98 7.75
CA GLU A 434 6.18 -25.58 9.13
C GLU A 434 7.57 -24.95 9.16
N LEU A 435 7.67 -23.73 9.67
CA LEU A 435 8.96 -23.03 9.81
C LEU A 435 9.51 -23.28 11.22
N LYS A 436 10.72 -23.85 11.33
CA LYS A 436 11.31 -24.22 12.62
C LYS A 436 11.35 -23.05 13.61
N GLY A 437 10.60 -23.20 14.70
CA GLY A 437 10.54 -22.19 15.77
C GLY A 437 9.58 -21.04 15.52
N ILE A 438 8.82 -21.07 14.42
CA ILE A 438 7.77 -20.10 14.10
C ILE A 438 6.42 -20.81 14.16
N PRO A 439 5.44 -20.31 14.92
CA PRO A 439 4.12 -20.93 15.02
C PRO A 439 3.35 -20.91 13.70
N GLY A 440 2.52 -21.94 13.50
CA GLY A 440 1.57 -22.04 12.38
C GLY A 440 2.16 -22.63 11.10
N GLU A 441 1.28 -22.75 10.11
CA GLU A 441 1.61 -23.21 8.75
C GLU A 441 1.79 -22.01 7.82
N TRP A 442 2.81 -22.08 6.97
CA TRP A 442 3.21 -20.99 6.10
C TRP A 442 3.16 -21.44 4.64
N ARG A 443 2.35 -20.75 3.84
CA ARG A 443 2.37 -20.94 2.39
C ARG A 443 3.54 -20.18 1.79
N LEU A 444 4.35 -20.88 1.00
CA LEU A 444 5.51 -20.32 0.35
C LEU A 444 5.33 -20.33 -1.17
N TYR A 445 5.94 -19.35 -1.81
CA TYR A 445 5.84 -19.15 -3.26
C TYR A 445 7.22 -18.86 -3.84
N ALA A 446 7.57 -19.56 -4.92
CA ALA A 446 8.75 -19.25 -5.72
C ALA A 446 8.41 -18.14 -6.71
N VAL A 447 9.31 -17.18 -6.85
CA VAL A 447 9.20 -16.15 -7.89
C VAL A 447 9.54 -16.78 -9.24
N GLU A 448 8.65 -16.65 -10.23
CA GLU A 448 8.88 -17.12 -11.58
C GLU A 448 9.48 -16.00 -12.45
N GLY A 449 10.68 -16.26 -12.99
CA GLY A 449 11.37 -15.42 -13.95
C GLY A 449 11.61 -13.99 -13.45
N GLY A 450 12.83 -13.63 -13.17
CA GLY A 450 13.20 -12.23 -12.92
C GLY A 450 12.78 -11.37 -14.13
N GLY A 451 11.56 -10.82 -14.08
CA GLY A 451 11.08 -9.88 -15.09
C GLY A 451 11.90 -8.61 -15.02
N GLY A 452 12.94 -8.54 -15.85
CA GLY A 452 13.53 -7.27 -16.22
C GLY A 452 12.47 -6.40 -16.90
N PRO A 453 12.56 -5.07 -16.83
CA PRO A 453 11.67 -4.18 -17.56
C PRO A 453 11.84 -4.45 -19.06
N GLN A 454 10.73 -4.81 -19.79
CA GLN A 454 10.62 -4.57 -21.22
C GLN A 454 10.28 -3.11 -21.45
#